data_59ecec26e458dc96358ffc16be58fec2
#
_entry.id   59ecec26e458dc96358ffc16be58fec2
#
_cell.length_a   1.000
_cell.length_b   1.000
_cell.length_c   1.000
_cell.angle_alpha   90.00
_cell.angle_beta   90.00
_cell.angle_gamma   90.00
#
_symmetry.space_group_name_H-M   'P 1'
#
loop_
_entity.id
_entity.type
_entity.pdbx_description
1 polymer ?
#
loop_
_entity_poly.entity_id
_entity_poly.type
_entity_poly.pdbx_seq_one_letter_code
_entity_poly.pdbx_strand_id
1 'polypeptide(L)'
;MIRNFVFILAFLLMQSAQAAANRPNVVVIMADDMGYSDIACFGGEIHTPNLDKLAEGGLRFTNFYSENMCRVSRAALLTGIYHKTSMVNSTLHPRCVTLPEVLGAAGYRTMICGKWHLAGKQNTVYPNDRGFSDFYGILGGAASFYAPYSLSRNRVNVESEANKDPDYYFTNAISSEATRLIRETRADQPLFLNLTYTAAHWPLHAPQKDVAEYSGKYAMGWDALRARRLKRMKSLGILPESISLSARNPKVPAWQDTEQKAWQQRRMEVYAAQVTMMDTGIGRVIDALKETGRFENTLIFFTIDNGGCHVEYGADRKGYYLPEKTRDGRPVRPGNIPGLMPGPEDTYQSYGYGWANASNTPYRLFKQFDHEGGIRTPMIAHWPKGIKGRGTLVRTVSHLIDIMPTVLEACGAQAPKTINGKEAIVRDGRSLAGAFRGEQVPDHQTLFFHHAKGRALRHGKWKLVSASKRKWELYDLSEDSLELTDLSKKNPAKLRELEAIWNTESKRLTKQAGLK
;
A
#
# COMPACT_ATOMS: atom_id res chain seq x y z
N MET A 1 14.05 53.60 -16.04
CA MET A 1 13.37 52.38 -16.50
C MET A 1 14.04 51.07 -15.99
N ILE A 2 15.33 50.88 -16.13
CA ILE A 2 16.05 49.64 -15.72
C ILE A 2 15.91 49.36 -14.22
N ARG A 3 15.96 50.35 -13.33
CA ARG A 3 15.87 50.21 -11.87
C ARG A 3 14.51 49.70 -11.38
N ASN A 4 13.43 50.07 -12.04
CA ASN A 4 12.07 49.58 -11.72
C ASN A 4 11.85 48.16 -12.24
N PHE A 5 12.50 47.75 -13.32
CA PHE A 5 12.44 46.40 -13.86
C PHE A 5 13.13 45.37 -12.95
N VAL A 6 14.27 45.76 -12.34
CA VAL A 6 15.01 44.93 -11.37
C VAL A 6 14.20 44.74 -10.08
N PHE A 7 13.52 45.78 -9.59
CA PHE A 7 12.65 45.67 -8.40
C PHE A 7 11.41 44.78 -8.65
N ILE A 8 10.79 44.89 -9.83
CA ILE A 8 9.64 44.04 -10.20
C ILE A 8 10.08 42.58 -10.34
N LEU A 9 11.24 42.33 -10.97
CA LEU A 9 11.77 40.97 -11.11
C LEU A 9 12.16 40.36 -9.76
N ALA A 10 12.80 41.13 -8.86
CA ALA A 10 13.13 40.70 -7.50
C ALA A 10 11.87 40.44 -6.66
N PHE A 11 10.84 41.27 -6.79
CA PHE A 11 9.55 41.08 -6.11
C PHE A 11 8.81 39.83 -6.61
N LEU A 12 8.79 39.59 -7.93
CA LEU A 12 8.24 38.38 -8.54
C LEU A 12 9.02 37.12 -8.13
N LEU A 13 10.34 37.21 -8.05
CA LEU A 13 11.19 36.12 -7.55
C LEU A 13 10.96 35.84 -6.05
N MET A 14 10.78 36.88 -5.23
CA MET A 14 10.42 36.73 -3.83
C MET A 14 9.02 36.14 -3.66
N GLN A 15 8.03 36.56 -4.44
CA GLN A 15 6.69 35.97 -4.39
C GLN A 15 6.69 34.51 -4.87
N SER A 16 7.46 34.16 -5.89
CA SER A 16 7.59 32.78 -6.36
C SER A 16 8.32 31.89 -5.34
N ALA A 17 9.34 32.41 -4.67
CA ALA A 17 10.05 31.71 -3.58
C ALA A 17 9.15 31.52 -2.35
N GLN A 18 8.34 32.51 -2.01
CA GLN A 18 7.38 32.45 -0.90
C GLN A 18 6.20 31.53 -1.18
N ALA A 19 5.73 31.48 -2.44
CA ALA A 19 4.73 30.52 -2.88
C ALA A 19 5.27 29.08 -2.89
N ALA A 20 6.54 28.90 -3.25
CA ALA A 20 7.22 27.59 -3.17
C ALA A 20 7.42 27.11 -1.71
N ALA A 21 7.81 28.03 -0.81
CA ALA A 21 7.99 27.74 0.62
C ALA A 21 6.69 27.39 1.36
N ASN A 22 5.51 27.75 0.81
CA ASN A 22 4.21 27.44 1.38
C ASN A 22 3.61 26.11 0.89
N ARG A 23 4.19 25.46 -0.11
CA ARG A 23 3.69 24.17 -0.60
C ARG A 23 3.98 23.07 0.40
N PRO A 24 3.03 22.15 0.67
CA PRO A 24 3.27 21.04 1.59
C PRO A 24 4.31 20.08 1.04
N ASN A 25 5.12 19.51 1.93
CA ASN A 25 5.82 18.28 1.61
C ASN A 25 4.81 17.13 1.54
N VAL A 26 5.14 16.08 0.83
CA VAL A 26 4.27 14.92 0.66
C VAL A 26 5.04 13.65 0.96
N VAL A 27 4.48 12.81 1.81
CA VAL A 27 4.98 11.47 2.10
C VAL A 27 3.85 10.47 1.87
N VAL A 28 4.06 9.53 0.95
CA VAL A 28 3.12 8.41 0.74
C VAL A 28 3.80 7.14 1.21
N ILE A 29 3.29 6.57 2.29
CA ILE A 29 3.78 5.34 2.91
C ILE A 29 2.89 4.20 2.45
N MET A 30 3.49 3.17 1.84
CA MET A 30 2.78 1.97 1.42
C MET A 30 3.42 0.73 2.01
N ALA A 31 2.65 -0.02 2.81
CA ALA A 31 3.01 -1.35 3.28
C ALA A 31 2.62 -2.41 2.23
N ASP A 32 3.20 -3.61 2.34
CA ASP A 32 3.07 -4.70 1.37
C ASP A 32 2.43 -5.94 2.04
N ASP A 33 1.33 -6.42 1.45
CA ASP A 33 0.66 -7.66 1.86
C ASP A 33 0.11 -7.69 3.31
N MET A 34 -0.26 -6.57 3.87
CA MET A 34 -0.89 -6.51 5.19
C MET A 34 -2.42 -6.66 5.11
N GLY A 35 -3.02 -7.15 6.18
CA GLY A 35 -4.48 -7.21 6.28
C GLY A 35 -5.08 -5.93 6.87
N TYR A 36 -6.38 -5.75 6.64
CA TYR A 36 -7.14 -4.57 7.07
C TYR A 36 -7.03 -4.26 8.57
N SER A 37 -6.98 -5.30 9.40
CA SER A 37 -6.99 -5.19 10.86
C SER A 37 -5.63 -5.38 11.54
N ASP A 38 -4.52 -5.32 10.82
CA ASP A 38 -3.20 -5.61 11.42
C ASP A 38 -2.67 -4.45 12.27
N ILE A 39 -2.91 -3.19 11.87
CA ILE A 39 -2.45 -2.01 12.63
C ILE A 39 -3.40 -1.67 13.78
N ALA A 40 -2.84 -1.15 14.88
CA ALA A 40 -3.57 -0.99 16.13
C ALA A 40 -4.73 0.01 16.02
N CYS A 41 -4.58 1.13 15.30
CA CYS A 41 -5.65 2.10 15.08
C CYS A 41 -6.79 1.59 14.17
N PHE A 42 -6.65 0.40 13.56
CA PHE A 42 -7.69 -0.32 12.83
C PHE A 42 -8.11 -1.64 13.50
N GLY A 43 -7.74 -1.85 14.77
CA GLY A 43 -8.22 -2.95 15.60
C GLY A 43 -7.20 -4.06 15.85
N GLY A 44 -6.00 -3.99 15.27
CA GLY A 44 -4.91 -4.93 15.48
C GLY A 44 -4.30 -4.88 16.90
N GLU A 45 -3.60 -5.93 17.24
CA GLU A 45 -2.82 -6.04 18.47
C GLU A 45 -1.32 -5.79 18.25
N ILE A 46 -0.90 -5.67 16.99
CA ILE A 46 0.50 -5.42 16.65
C ILE A 46 0.87 -3.99 17.10
N HIS A 47 2.03 -3.85 17.67
CA HIS A 47 2.51 -2.58 18.21
C HIS A 47 2.90 -1.62 17.08
N THR A 48 2.06 -0.59 16.86
CA THR A 48 2.22 0.40 15.77
C THR A 48 2.00 1.84 16.27
N PRO A 49 2.76 2.29 17.29
CA PRO A 49 2.49 3.57 17.97
C PRO A 49 2.70 4.81 17.09
N ASN A 50 3.53 4.73 16.06
CA ASN A 50 3.75 5.87 15.16
C ASN A 50 2.58 6.03 14.18
N LEU A 51 2.05 4.93 13.65
CA LEU A 51 0.82 4.94 12.85
C LEU A 51 -0.40 5.35 13.67
N ASP A 52 -0.47 4.93 14.94
CA ASP A 52 -1.55 5.33 15.85
C ASP A 52 -1.53 6.85 16.08
N LYS A 53 -0.35 7.45 16.32
CA LYS A 53 -0.20 8.92 16.44
C LYS A 53 -0.60 9.67 15.17
N LEU A 54 -0.23 9.14 13.98
CA LEU A 54 -0.67 9.72 12.72
C LEU A 54 -2.20 9.65 12.58
N ALA A 55 -2.82 8.54 12.99
CA ALA A 55 -4.27 8.36 12.96
C ALA A 55 -5.00 9.29 13.96
N GLU A 56 -4.46 9.46 15.17
CA GLU A 56 -4.97 10.38 16.20
C GLU A 56 -4.90 11.84 15.76
N GLY A 57 -3.83 12.22 15.10
CA GLY A 57 -3.61 13.58 14.57
C GLY A 57 -4.21 13.83 13.18
N GLY A 58 -4.83 12.83 12.55
CA GLY A 58 -5.27 12.87 11.17
C GLY A 58 -6.66 12.29 10.94
N LEU A 59 -6.88 11.76 9.74
CA LEU A 59 -8.12 11.13 9.30
C LEU A 59 -7.87 9.64 9.04
N ARG A 60 -8.83 8.78 9.44
CA ARG A 60 -8.85 7.35 9.11
C ARG A 60 -9.95 7.07 8.10
N PHE A 61 -9.58 6.63 6.91
CA PHE A 61 -10.55 6.24 5.87
C PHE A 61 -10.87 4.76 6.01
N THR A 62 -12.14 4.44 6.30
CA THR A 62 -12.58 3.07 6.58
C THR A 62 -13.17 2.35 5.37
N ASN A 63 -13.51 3.10 4.31
CA ASN A 63 -14.00 2.59 3.03
C ASN A 63 -13.01 2.89 1.89
N PHE A 64 -11.72 2.66 2.14
CA PHE A 64 -10.67 2.88 1.16
C PHE A 64 -10.33 1.57 0.44
N TYR A 65 -10.14 1.66 -0.87
CA TYR A 65 -9.89 0.51 -1.72
C TYR A 65 -8.51 0.59 -2.39
N SER A 66 -7.85 -0.55 -2.46
CA SER A 66 -6.68 -0.79 -3.30
C SER A 66 -7.06 -1.69 -4.48
N GLU A 67 -6.10 -2.07 -5.29
CA GLU A 67 -6.23 -3.19 -6.20
C GLU A 67 -5.90 -4.51 -5.48
N ASN A 68 -6.17 -5.64 -6.13
CA ASN A 68 -6.00 -6.96 -5.51
C ASN A 68 -4.55 -7.50 -5.53
N MET A 69 -3.57 -6.70 -6.00
CA MET A 69 -2.17 -7.10 -6.10
C MET A 69 -1.22 -5.89 -6.13
N CYS A 70 -0.05 -6.07 -5.56
CA CYS A 70 0.94 -5.01 -5.31
C CYS A 70 1.35 -4.20 -6.56
N ARG A 71 1.66 -4.84 -7.67
CA ARG A 71 2.08 -4.13 -8.90
C ARG A 71 1.02 -3.17 -9.41
N VAL A 72 -0.21 -3.64 -9.49
CA VAL A 72 -1.33 -2.88 -10.04
C VAL A 72 -1.78 -1.75 -9.10
N SER A 73 -1.68 -1.95 -7.79
CA SER A 73 -1.91 -0.91 -6.78
C SER A 73 -0.88 0.22 -6.88
N ARG A 74 0.40 -0.13 -7.06
CA ARG A 74 1.47 0.86 -7.23
C ARG A 74 1.29 1.70 -8.50
N ALA A 75 0.85 1.08 -9.59
CA ALA A 75 0.52 1.79 -10.82
C ALA A 75 -0.67 2.74 -10.62
N ALA A 76 -1.74 2.26 -9.98
CA ALA A 76 -2.93 3.07 -9.70
C ALA A 76 -2.62 4.28 -8.82
N LEU A 77 -1.85 4.09 -7.75
CA LEU A 77 -1.43 5.17 -6.84
C LEU A 77 -0.63 6.25 -7.56
N LEU A 78 0.39 5.85 -8.34
CA LEU A 78 1.31 6.81 -8.96
C LEU A 78 0.70 7.57 -10.14
N THR A 79 -0.36 7.06 -10.75
CA THR A 79 -0.95 7.65 -11.97
C THR A 79 -2.35 8.24 -11.77
N GLY A 80 -3.07 7.83 -10.73
CA GLY A 80 -4.49 8.17 -10.55
C GLY A 80 -5.40 7.48 -11.58
N ILE A 81 -4.94 6.38 -12.19
CA ILE A 81 -5.62 5.67 -13.30
C ILE A 81 -5.72 4.18 -12.95
N TYR A 82 -6.86 3.55 -13.24
CA TYR A 82 -6.99 2.10 -13.06
C TYR A 82 -5.91 1.35 -13.82
N HIS A 83 -5.37 0.29 -13.21
CA HIS A 83 -4.24 -0.46 -13.77
C HIS A 83 -4.50 -1.06 -15.15
N LYS A 84 -5.75 -1.36 -15.49
CA LYS A 84 -6.13 -1.85 -16.81
C LYS A 84 -5.72 -0.88 -17.94
N THR A 85 -5.66 0.40 -17.64
CA THR A 85 -5.23 1.46 -18.56
C THR A 85 -3.80 1.91 -18.27
N SER A 86 -3.40 1.99 -16.99
CA SER A 86 -2.12 2.57 -16.60
C SER A 86 -0.93 1.62 -16.78
N MET A 87 -1.16 0.36 -17.16
CA MET A 87 -0.09 -0.61 -17.33
C MET A 87 -0.05 -1.27 -18.70
N VAL A 88 1.17 -1.49 -19.20
CA VAL A 88 1.45 -2.26 -20.40
C VAL A 88 2.73 -3.08 -20.19
N ASN A 89 2.74 -4.36 -20.56
CA ASN A 89 3.90 -5.26 -20.42
C ASN A 89 4.56 -5.24 -19.03
N SER A 90 3.74 -5.13 -17.96
CA SER A 90 4.20 -5.05 -16.57
C SER A 90 4.97 -3.76 -16.20
N THR A 91 4.91 -2.72 -17.02
CA THR A 91 5.41 -1.37 -16.74
C THR A 91 4.28 -0.35 -16.80
N LEU A 92 4.58 0.89 -16.41
CA LEU A 92 3.62 1.98 -16.58
C LEU A 92 3.45 2.32 -18.07
N HIS A 93 2.23 2.59 -18.47
CA HIS A 93 1.91 2.98 -19.84
C HIS A 93 2.61 4.31 -20.19
N PRO A 94 3.27 4.44 -21.37
CA PRO A 94 4.05 5.63 -21.74
C PRO A 94 3.24 6.95 -21.79
N ARG A 95 1.92 6.88 -21.97
CA ARG A 95 1.02 8.04 -21.95
C ARG A 95 0.45 8.36 -20.58
N CYS A 96 0.77 7.59 -19.54
CA CYS A 96 0.40 7.93 -18.17
C CYS A 96 1.42 8.91 -17.61
N VAL A 97 0.94 10.03 -17.10
CA VAL A 97 1.73 10.95 -16.28
C VAL A 97 1.74 10.43 -14.85
N THR A 98 2.90 10.40 -14.24
CA THR A 98 3.05 9.95 -12.84
C THR A 98 3.10 11.13 -11.87
N LEU A 99 2.75 10.86 -10.61
CA LEU A 99 2.82 11.85 -9.54
C LEU A 99 4.23 12.47 -9.40
N PRO A 100 5.34 11.69 -9.37
CA PRO A 100 6.68 12.29 -9.30
C PRO A 100 7.07 13.11 -10.54
N GLU A 101 6.60 12.76 -11.75
CA GLU A 101 6.81 13.59 -12.95
C GLU A 101 6.18 14.97 -12.78
N VAL A 102 4.94 15.04 -12.25
CA VAL A 102 4.26 16.33 -12.02
C VAL A 102 4.92 17.13 -10.90
N LEU A 103 5.21 16.49 -9.77
CA LEU A 103 5.80 17.17 -8.63
C LEU A 103 7.24 17.61 -8.92
N GLY A 104 8.03 16.81 -9.64
CA GLY A 104 9.37 17.18 -10.10
C GLY A 104 9.35 18.43 -10.98
N ALA A 105 8.42 18.49 -11.95
CA ALA A 105 8.21 19.68 -12.76
C ALA A 105 7.75 20.91 -11.95
N ALA A 106 7.11 20.68 -10.80
CA ALA A 106 6.72 21.72 -9.85
C ALA A 106 7.85 22.09 -8.84
N GLY A 107 9.08 21.56 -9.01
CA GLY A 107 10.25 21.89 -8.19
C GLY A 107 10.46 21.03 -6.95
N TYR A 108 9.68 19.97 -6.74
CA TYR A 108 9.89 19.04 -5.64
C TYR A 108 11.13 18.15 -5.87
N ARG A 109 11.87 17.85 -4.81
CA ARG A 109 12.75 16.68 -4.81
C ARG A 109 11.90 15.44 -4.69
N THR A 110 11.97 14.55 -5.66
CA THR A 110 11.10 13.37 -5.76
C THR A 110 11.88 12.11 -5.45
N MET A 111 11.51 11.42 -4.39
CA MET A 111 12.28 10.32 -3.82
C MET A 111 11.41 9.08 -3.67
N ILE A 112 11.99 7.90 -3.91
CA ILE A 112 11.38 6.62 -3.57
C ILE A 112 12.37 5.76 -2.79
N CYS A 113 11.95 5.26 -1.63
CA CYS A 113 12.71 4.31 -0.83
C CYS A 113 11.89 3.03 -0.63
N GLY A 114 12.41 1.89 -1.11
CA GLY A 114 11.81 0.57 -0.96
C GLY A 114 11.46 -0.12 -2.29
N LYS A 115 10.30 -0.73 -2.35
CA LYS A 115 9.86 -1.57 -3.48
C LYS A 115 9.30 -0.77 -4.64
N TRP A 116 9.88 -0.94 -5.85
CA TRP A 116 9.36 -0.36 -7.10
C TRP A 116 8.28 -1.23 -7.74
N HIS A 117 8.58 -2.45 -8.12
CA HIS A 117 7.70 -3.45 -8.74
C HIS A 117 7.03 -3.04 -10.07
N LEU A 118 7.52 -1.98 -10.72
CA LEU A 118 7.04 -1.50 -12.02
C LEU A 118 8.14 -1.52 -13.09
N ALA A 119 9.22 -2.24 -12.84
CA ALA A 119 10.41 -2.32 -13.70
C ALA A 119 10.24 -3.20 -14.93
N GLY A 120 9.09 -3.83 -15.13
CA GLY A 120 8.87 -4.83 -16.19
C GLY A 120 9.45 -6.21 -15.83
N LYS A 121 9.32 -7.16 -16.76
CA LYS A 121 9.78 -8.54 -16.52
C LYS A 121 11.30 -8.67 -16.40
N GLN A 122 12.04 -7.77 -17.02
CA GLN A 122 13.51 -7.78 -17.06
C GLN A 122 14.16 -6.76 -16.12
N ASN A 123 13.39 -6.10 -15.26
CA ASN A 123 13.87 -5.05 -14.36
C ASN A 123 14.64 -3.92 -15.07
N THR A 124 14.16 -3.47 -16.22
CA THR A 124 14.86 -2.47 -17.07
C THR A 124 14.35 -1.06 -16.90
N VAL A 125 13.17 -0.86 -16.29
CA VAL A 125 12.57 0.47 -16.06
C VAL A 125 12.77 0.87 -14.60
N TYR A 126 13.62 1.86 -14.38
CA TYR A 126 13.91 2.38 -13.05
C TYR A 126 12.90 3.45 -12.61
N PRO A 127 12.74 3.70 -11.30
CA PRO A 127 11.96 4.85 -10.81
C PRO A 127 12.41 6.18 -11.41
N ASN A 128 13.71 6.34 -11.67
CA ASN A 128 14.29 7.52 -12.29
C ASN A 128 13.77 7.77 -13.72
N ASP A 129 13.30 6.73 -14.44
CA ASP A 129 12.67 6.86 -15.76
C ASP A 129 11.25 7.44 -15.69
N ARG A 130 10.69 7.50 -14.48
CA ARG A 130 9.32 7.87 -14.21
C ARG A 130 9.20 8.98 -13.17
N GLY A 131 10.18 9.89 -13.16
CA GLY A 131 10.13 11.18 -12.48
C GLY A 131 10.70 11.21 -11.06
N PHE A 132 11.25 10.11 -10.55
CA PHE A 132 11.97 10.15 -9.27
C PHE A 132 13.41 10.63 -9.47
N SER A 133 13.85 11.64 -8.71
CA SER A 133 15.23 12.09 -8.69
C SER A 133 16.14 11.13 -7.93
N ASP A 134 15.61 10.55 -6.85
CA ASP A 134 16.36 9.64 -5.97
C ASP A 134 15.60 8.31 -5.79
N PHE A 135 16.33 7.22 -5.89
CA PHE A 135 15.82 5.87 -5.65
C PHE A 135 16.78 5.06 -4.79
N TYR A 136 16.25 4.40 -3.78
CA TYR A 136 16.92 3.31 -3.06
C TYR A 136 15.94 2.19 -2.80
N GLY A 137 16.22 0.98 -3.27
CA GLY A 137 15.34 -0.14 -3.04
C GLY A 137 15.47 -1.25 -4.08
N ILE A 138 14.44 -2.10 -4.14
CA ILE A 138 14.38 -3.24 -5.07
C ILE A 138 13.50 -2.95 -6.28
N LEU A 139 13.93 -3.42 -7.45
CA LEU A 139 13.17 -3.32 -8.68
C LEU A 139 12.05 -4.35 -8.77
N GLY A 140 12.24 -5.52 -8.16
CA GLY A 140 11.33 -6.65 -8.16
C GLY A 140 10.18 -6.56 -7.17
N GLY A 141 9.40 -7.64 -7.08
CA GLY A 141 8.21 -7.72 -6.23
C GLY A 141 8.43 -8.32 -4.85
N ALA A 142 9.55 -9.00 -4.61
CA ALA A 142 9.93 -9.64 -3.36
C ALA A 142 11.43 -9.79 -3.27
N ALA A 143 11.97 -9.85 -2.05
CA ALA A 143 13.37 -10.11 -1.79
C ALA A 143 13.57 -10.59 -0.35
N SER A 144 14.72 -11.19 -0.05
CA SER A 144 15.18 -11.39 1.33
C SER A 144 15.31 -10.05 2.04
N PHE A 145 14.94 -9.99 3.32
CA PHE A 145 15.14 -8.78 4.12
C PHE A 145 16.60 -8.61 4.58
N TYR A 146 17.41 -9.67 4.50
CA TYR A 146 18.82 -9.66 4.87
C TYR A 146 19.74 -9.47 3.67
N ALA A 147 19.40 -10.08 2.51
CA ALA A 147 20.14 -9.97 1.27
C ALA A 147 19.20 -9.71 0.08
N PRO A 148 18.68 -8.47 -0.06
CA PRO A 148 17.69 -8.17 -1.08
C PRO A 148 18.29 -8.18 -2.49
N TYR A 149 17.73 -9.02 -3.37
CA TYR A 149 18.06 -9.06 -4.79
C TYR A 149 17.56 -7.78 -5.49
N SER A 150 18.30 -7.35 -6.51
CA SER A 150 18.06 -6.11 -7.28
C SER A 150 18.09 -4.82 -6.45
N LEU A 151 18.76 -4.85 -5.28
CA LEU A 151 18.97 -3.65 -4.49
C LEU A 151 19.77 -2.63 -5.29
N SER A 152 19.18 -1.45 -5.46
CA SER A 152 19.77 -0.40 -6.29
C SER A 152 19.67 0.95 -5.61
N ARG A 153 20.70 1.78 -5.82
CA ARG A 153 20.68 3.22 -5.55
C ARG A 153 20.70 3.92 -6.90
N ASN A 154 19.59 4.57 -7.25
CA ASN A 154 19.32 5.03 -8.59
C ASN A 154 19.48 3.88 -9.62
N ARG A 155 20.43 3.98 -10.55
CA ARG A 155 20.69 2.95 -11.57
C ARG A 155 21.86 2.02 -11.22
N VAL A 156 22.46 2.17 -10.04
CA VAL A 156 23.62 1.41 -9.59
C VAL A 156 23.14 0.27 -8.69
N ASN A 157 23.54 -0.98 -9.00
CA ASN A 157 23.34 -2.11 -8.11
C ASN A 157 24.22 -1.92 -6.85
N VAL A 158 23.59 -2.02 -5.68
CA VAL A 158 24.24 -1.88 -4.38
C VAL A 158 23.99 -3.08 -3.46
N GLU A 159 23.72 -4.27 -4.00
CA GLU A 159 23.53 -5.50 -3.21
C GLU A 159 24.74 -5.79 -2.30
N SER A 160 25.95 -5.34 -2.69
CA SER A 160 27.13 -5.47 -1.87
C SER A 160 27.07 -4.70 -0.53
N GLU A 161 26.24 -3.68 -0.40
CA GLU A 161 26.02 -2.98 0.88
C GLU A 161 25.36 -3.94 1.89
N ALA A 162 24.35 -4.69 1.45
CA ALA A 162 23.69 -5.69 2.28
C ALA A 162 24.58 -6.88 2.59
N ASN A 163 25.36 -7.34 1.62
CA ASN A 163 26.21 -8.54 1.78
C ASN A 163 27.41 -8.32 2.72
N LYS A 164 27.88 -7.08 2.86
CA LYS A 164 29.05 -6.72 3.69
C LYS A 164 28.67 -6.34 5.12
N ASP A 165 27.42 -5.94 5.37
CA ASP A 165 26.95 -5.51 6.68
C ASP A 165 26.19 -6.66 7.36
N PRO A 166 26.74 -7.28 8.42
CA PRO A 166 26.07 -8.38 9.13
C PRO A 166 24.76 -7.93 9.80
N ASP A 167 24.64 -6.65 10.16
CA ASP A 167 23.44 -6.07 10.79
C ASP A 167 22.43 -5.51 9.78
N TYR A 168 22.72 -5.64 8.49
CA TYR A 168 21.82 -5.14 7.46
C TYR A 168 20.44 -5.81 7.54
N TYR A 169 19.43 -4.97 7.60
CA TYR A 169 18.04 -5.38 7.50
C TYR A 169 17.26 -4.38 6.63
N PHE A 170 16.64 -4.86 5.56
CA PHE A 170 16.15 -4.01 4.47
C PHE A 170 15.11 -2.96 4.93
N THR A 171 14.20 -3.30 5.85
CA THR A 171 13.24 -2.34 6.41
C THR A 171 13.96 -1.16 7.09
N ASN A 172 15.05 -1.45 7.82
CA ASN A 172 15.86 -0.44 8.46
C ASN A 172 16.63 0.41 7.44
N ALA A 173 17.18 -0.21 6.41
CA ALA A 173 17.92 0.46 5.34
C ALA A 173 17.00 1.42 4.54
N ILE A 174 15.76 1.00 4.22
CA ILE A 174 14.73 1.85 3.59
C ILE A 174 14.51 3.12 4.43
N SER A 175 14.30 2.96 5.74
CA SER A 175 14.02 4.09 6.64
C SER A 175 15.24 4.99 6.82
N SER A 176 16.44 4.41 6.94
CA SER A 176 17.70 5.16 7.06
C SER A 176 18.00 5.99 5.82
N GLU A 177 17.78 5.42 4.64
CA GLU A 177 17.94 6.17 3.38
C GLU A 177 16.90 7.29 3.24
N ALA A 178 15.63 7.01 3.57
CA ALA A 178 14.59 8.03 3.57
C ALA A 178 14.93 9.21 4.51
N THR A 179 15.39 8.93 5.74
CA THR A 179 15.79 9.97 6.69
C THR A 179 17.01 10.77 6.20
N ARG A 180 18.00 10.10 5.58
CA ARG A 180 19.14 10.75 4.96
C ARG A 180 18.71 11.73 3.87
N LEU A 181 17.87 11.28 2.93
CA LEU A 181 17.38 12.09 1.82
C LEU A 181 16.54 13.29 2.30
N ILE A 182 15.72 13.13 3.35
CA ILE A 182 14.97 14.24 3.97
C ILE A 182 15.93 15.30 4.49
N ARG A 183 16.95 14.90 5.27
CA ARG A 183 17.94 15.83 5.86
C ARG A 183 18.77 16.55 4.80
N GLU A 184 19.11 15.88 3.71
CA GLU A 184 19.87 16.45 2.58
C GLU A 184 19.04 17.36 1.67
N THR A 185 17.71 17.31 1.76
CA THR A 185 16.85 18.18 0.95
C THR A 185 16.96 19.61 1.42
N ARG A 186 17.28 20.54 0.49
CA ARG A 186 17.41 21.97 0.80
C ARG A 186 16.16 22.49 1.50
N ALA A 187 16.31 23.36 2.49
CA ALA A 187 15.22 23.87 3.33
C ALA A 187 14.12 24.59 2.52
N ASP A 188 14.48 25.23 1.42
CA ASP A 188 13.58 25.96 0.50
C ASP A 188 12.93 25.07 -0.57
N GLN A 189 13.34 23.78 -0.66
CA GLN A 189 12.80 22.85 -1.65
C GLN A 189 11.79 21.91 -0.99
N PRO A 190 10.53 21.87 -1.48
CA PRO A 190 9.57 20.88 -1.03
C PRO A 190 9.99 19.47 -1.49
N LEU A 191 9.58 18.44 -0.74
CA LEU A 191 9.88 17.06 -1.06
C LEU A 191 8.62 16.21 -1.29
N PHE A 192 8.76 15.23 -2.17
CA PHE A 192 7.84 14.10 -2.31
C PHE A 192 8.61 12.81 -2.05
N LEU A 193 8.22 12.09 -1.00
CA LEU A 193 8.76 10.77 -0.65
C LEU A 193 7.70 9.69 -0.81
N ASN A 194 7.94 8.75 -1.72
CA ASN A 194 7.17 7.51 -1.82
C ASN A 194 7.91 6.41 -1.03
N LEU A 195 7.48 6.17 0.21
CA LEU A 195 8.10 5.25 1.15
C LEU A 195 7.40 3.89 1.05
N THR A 196 7.97 2.97 0.31
CA THR A 196 7.33 1.71 -0.09
C THR A 196 8.00 0.51 0.55
N TYR A 197 7.59 0.18 1.77
CA TYR A 197 8.13 -0.97 2.47
C TYR A 197 7.81 -2.29 1.78
N THR A 198 8.68 -3.28 1.96
CA THR A 198 8.40 -4.68 1.63
C THR A 198 7.77 -5.44 2.80
N ALA A 199 7.78 -4.88 3.99
CA ALA A 199 7.09 -5.42 5.15
C ALA A 199 5.55 -5.23 4.98
N ALA A 200 4.72 -6.25 5.32
CA ALA A 200 5.13 -7.54 5.83
C ALA A 200 4.99 -8.69 4.80
N HIS A 201 5.31 -8.41 3.52
CA HIS A 201 5.34 -9.44 2.46
C HIS A 201 6.31 -10.58 2.84
N TRP A 202 6.03 -11.81 2.42
CA TRP A 202 7.01 -12.90 2.56
C TRP A 202 8.34 -12.56 1.84
N PRO A 203 9.48 -13.11 2.31
CA PRO A 203 9.67 -14.11 3.36
C PRO A 203 9.46 -13.57 4.78
N LEU A 204 9.06 -14.47 5.68
CA LEU A 204 8.98 -14.18 7.11
C LEU A 204 10.39 -14.10 7.69
N HIS A 205 10.99 -12.93 7.59
CA HIS A 205 12.32 -12.61 8.09
C HIS A 205 12.24 -11.51 9.15
N ALA A 206 12.74 -11.76 10.35
CA ALA A 206 12.96 -10.72 11.35
C ALA A 206 14.07 -11.16 12.32
N PRO A 207 14.86 -10.22 12.86
CA PRO A 207 15.86 -10.51 13.86
C PRO A 207 15.22 -11.13 15.11
N GLN A 208 15.90 -12.11 15.73
CA GLN A 208 15.36 -12.88 16.86
C GLN A 208 14.95 -11.98 18.03
N LYS A 209 15.68 -10.89 18.29
CA LYS A 209 15.38 -9.94 19.37
C LYS A 209 14.00 -9.28 19.18
N ASP A 210 13.66 -8.90 17.93
CA ASP A 210 12.40 -8.23 17.61
C ASP A 210 11.23 -9.23 17.63
N VAL A 211 11.47 -10.47 17.21
CA VAL A 211 10.46 -11.55 17.29
C VAL A 211 10.18 -11.95 18.74
N ALA A 212 11.17 -11.91 19.63
CA ALA A 212 11.03 -12.25 21.05
C ALA A 212 9.98 -11.39 21.77
N GLU A 213 9.76 -10.15 21.32
CA GLU A 213 8.70 -9.28 21.84
C GLU A 213 7.29 -9.85 21.65
N TYR A 214 7.12 -10.74 20.66
CA TYR A 214 5.85 -11.38 20.32
C TYR A 214 5.74 -12.80 20.83
N SER A 215 6.73 -13.32 21.55
CA SER A 215 6.75 -14.70 22.03
C SER A 215 5.47 -15.04 22.82
N GLY A 216 4.76 -16.08 22.37
CA GLY A 216 3.53 -16.56 22.98
C GLY A 216 2.26 -15.71 22.77
N LYS A 217 2.36 -14.52 22.18
CA LYS A 217 1.19 -13.63 21.99
C LYS A 217 0.13 -14.24 21.07
N TYR A 218 0.50 -15.16 20.20
CA TYR A 218 -0.39 -15.81 19.24
C TYR A 218 -0.78 -17.26 19.63
N ALA A 219 -0.51 -17.68 20.88
CA ALA A 219 -0.92 -18.98 21.41
C ALA A 219 -2.45 -19.18 21.38
N MET A 220 -3.21 -18.08 21.44
CA MET A 220 -4.68 -18.11 21.33
C MET A 220 -5.19 -18.53 19.95
N GLY A 221 -4.35 -18.48 18.92
CA GLY A 221 -4.66 -18.83 17.54
C GLY A 221 -5.54 -17.84 16.80
N TRP A 222 -5.74 -18.12 15.50
CA TRP A 222 -6.43 -17.21 14.59
C TRP A 222 -7.92 -17.02 14.89
N ASP A 223 -8.63 -18.03 15.42
CA ASP A 223 -10.06 -17.90 15.71
C ASP A 223 -10.32 -16.88 16.83
N ALA A 224 -9.61 -17.01 17.95
CA ALA A 224 -9.71 -16.07 19.06
C ALA A 224 -9.17 -14.67 18.69
N LEU A 225 -8.10 -14.62 17.90
CA LEU A 225 -7.55 -13.36 17.39
C LEU A 225 -8.56 -12.60 16.52
N ARG A 226 -9.26 -13.27 15.60
CA ARG A 226 -10.30 -12.67 14.76
C ARG A 226 -11.44 -12.08 15.61
N ALA A 227 -11.90 -12.83 16.62
CA ALA A 227 -12.93 -12.35 17.53
C ALA A 227 -12.47 -11.11 18.33
N ARG A 228 -11.23 -11.12 18.83
CA ARG A 228 -10.62 -9.97 19.54
C ARG A 228 -10.50 -8.73 18.66
N ARG A 229 -10.02 -8.91 17.43
CA ARG A 229 -9.89 -7.82 16.45
C ARG A 229 -11.25 -7.21 16.10
N LEU A 230 -12.26 -8.04 15.82
CA LEU A 230 -13.62 -7.55 15.56
C LEU A 230 -14.17 -6.72 16.73
N LYS A 231 -14.03 -7.22 17.97
CA LYS A 231 -14.46 -6.49 19.18
C LYS A 231 -13.78 -5.12 19.25
N ARG A 232 -12.47 -5.06 19.00
CA ARG A 232 -11.71 -3.80 19.03
C ARG A 232 -12.10 -2.85 17.89
N MET A 233 -12.35 -3.35 16.69
CA MET A 233 -12.84 -2.54 15.58
C MET A 233 -14.18 -1.87 15.89
N LYS A 234 -15.09 -2.59 16.56
CA LYS A 234 -16.36 -2.04 17.05
C LYS A 234 -16.12 -0.93 18.08
N SER A 235 -15.30 -1.19 19.10
CA SER A 235 -14.98 -0.18 20.13
C SER A 235 -14.28 1.07 19.57
N LEU A 236 -13.57 0.97 18.46
CA LEU A 236 -12.97 2.10 17.73
C LEU A 236 -13.96 2.79 16.77
N GLY A 237 -15.21 2.34 16.69
CA GLY A 237 -16.23 2.87 15.79
C GLY A 237 -15.97 2.61 14.29
N ILE A 238 -15.01 1.77 13.96
CA ILE A 238 -14.68 1.42 12.57
C ILE A 238 -15.81 0.62 11.95
N LEU A 239 -16.36 -0.31 12.71
CA LEU A 239 -17.49 -1.16 12.32
C LEU A 239 -18.69 -0.93 13.23
N PRO A 240 -19.92 -1.05 12.70
CA PRO A 240 -21.13 -1.01 13.55
C PRO A 240 -21.22 -2.26 14.42
N GLU A 241 -21.93 -2.14 15.56
CA GLU A 241 -22.13 -3.25 16.52
C GLU A 241 -22.85 -4.46 15.90
N SER A 242 -23.69 -4.24 14.90
CA SER A 242 -24.45 -5.29 14.20
C SER A 242 -23.60 -6.27 13.39
N ILE A 243 -22.38 -5.91 13.03
CA ILE A 243 -21.49 -6.77 12.22
C ILE A 243 -21.09 -8.01 13.03
N SER A 244 -21.32 -9.18 12.45
CA SER A 244 -20.83 -10.46 12.94
C SER A 244 -19.57 -10.90 12.19
N LEU A 245 -18.78 -11.75 12.81
CA LEU A 245 -17.56 -12.28 12.18
C LEU A 245 -17.92 -13.18 10.99
N SER A 246 -17.25 -13.00 9.86
CA SER A 246 -17.37 -13.93 8.73
C SER A 246 -16.92 -15.34 9.15
N ALA A 247 -17.49 -16.37 8.51
CA ALA A 247 -17.02 -17.72 8.69
C ALA A 247 -15.52 -17.83 8.39
N ARG A 248 -14.84 -18.76 9.03
CA ARG A 248 -13.46 -19.12 8.72
C ARG A 248 -13.37 -19.58 7.27
N ASN A 249 -12.30 -19.23 6.58
CA ASN A 249 -12.09 -19.72 5.21
C ASN A 249 -12.07 -21.25 5.21
N PRO A 250 -12.72 -21.96 4.28
CA PRO A 250 -12.78 -23.44 4.25
C PRO A 250 -11.41 -24.15 4.23
N LYS A 251 -10.35 -23.45 3.80
CA LYS A 251 -8.98 -23.98 3.81
C LYS A 251 -8.27 -23.80 5.14
N VAL A 252 -8.89 -23.16 6.12
CA VAL A 252 -8.31 -22.89 7.42
C VAL A 252 -8.94 -23.85 8.45
N PRO A 253 -8.19 -24.75 9.06
CA PRO A 253 -8.69 -25.61 10.13
C PRO A 253 -9.07 -24.78 11.37
N ALA A 254 -9.89 -25.32 12.26
CA ALA A 254 -10.05 -24.73 13.58
C ALA A 254 -8.71 -24.71 14.31
N TRP A 255 -8.45 -23.68 15.11
CA TRP A 255 -7.18 -23.62 15.83
C TRP A 255 -6.95 -24.82 16.75
N GLN A 256 -8.00 -25.31 17.40
CA GLN A 256 -7.93 -26.49 18.25
C GLN A 256 -7.44 -27.73 17.49
N ASP A 257 -7.83 -27.86 16.20
CA ASP A 257 -7.54 -29.01 15.34
C ASP A 257 -6.25 -28.79 14.52
N THR A 258 -5.56 -27.67 14.73
CA THR A 258 -4.36 -27.29 13.98
C THR A 258 -3.15 -28.04 14.52
N GLU A 259 -2.41 -28.67 13.62
CA GLU A 259 -1.12 -29.28 13.90
C GLU A 259 -0.01 -28.24 14.00
N GLN A 260 1.14 -28.60 14.59
CA GLN A 260 2.34 -27.76 14.64
C GLN A 260 2.07 -26.32 15.17
N LYS A 261 1.24 -26.20 16.23
CA LYS A 261 0.82 -24.90 16.77
C LYS A 261 1.98 -23.97 17.09
N ALA A 262 3.08 -24.47 17.62
CA ALA A 262 4.27 -23.67 17.91
C ALA A 262 4.87 -23.03 16.65
N TRP A 263 4.94 -23.79 15.54
CA TRP A 263 5.38 -23.28 14.25
C TRP A 263 4.40 -22.26 13.67
N GLN A 264 3.10 -22.50 13.76
CA GLN A 264 2.08 -21.53 13.33
C GLN A 264 2.17 -20.22 14.12
N GLN A 265 2.32 -20.29 15.45
CA GLN A 265 2.51 -19.11 16.30
C GLN A 265 3.75 -18.33 15.84
N ARG A 266 4.87 -19.02 15.63
CA ARG A 266 6.12 -18.39 15.17
C ARG A 266 5.96 -17.65 13.85
N ARG A 267 5.17 -18.17 12.91
CA ARG A 267 4.87 -17.48 11.63
C ARG A 267 4.25 -16.10 11.88
N MET A 268 3.28 -16.00 12.80
CA MET A 268 2.63 -14.73 13.11
C MET A 268 3.49 -13.82 13.99
N GLU A 269 4.31 -14.39 14.89
CA GLU A 269 5.27 -13.62 15.69
C GLU A 269 6.28 -12.89 14.80
N VAL A 270 6.83 -13.58 13.80
CA VAL A 270 7.75 -12.98 12.83
C VAL A 270 7.06 -11.91 11.99
N TYR A 271 5.84 -12.18 11.52
CA TYR A 271 5.04 -11.22 10.76
C TYR A 271 4.78 -9.94 11.59
N ALA A 272 4.37 -10.08 12.84
CA ALA A 272 4.12 -8.95 13.73
C ALA A 272 5.40 -8.14 13.99
N ALA A 273 6.54 -8.81 14.16
CA ALA A 273 7.85 -8.14 14.29
C ALA A 273 8.19 -7.32 13.04
N GLN A 274 7.96 -7.87 11.82
CA GLN A 274 8.16 -7.11 10.57
C GLN A 274 7.31 -5.82 10.53
N VAL A 275 6.05 -5.89 10.97
CA VAL A 275 5.14 -4.74 11.02
C VAL A 275 5.62 -3.70 12.04
N THR A 276 6.02 -4.12 13.25
CA THR A 276 6.54 -3.22 14.28
C THR A 276 7.86 -2.55 13.85
N MET A 277 8.76 -3.30 13.21
CA MET A 277 9.99 -2.72 12.67
C MET A 277 9.72 -1.68 11.58
N MET A 278 8.69 -1.90 10.76
CA MET A 278 8.24 -0.90 9.78
C MET A 278 7.69 0.35 10.50
N ASP A 279 6.85 0.19 11.51
CA ASP A 279 6.32 1.33 12.29
C ASP A 279 7.44 2.12 12.97
N THR A 280 8.43 1.44 13.54
CA THR A 280 9.64 2.07 14.09
C THR A 280 10.40 2.88 13.03
N GLY A 281 10.51 2.32 11.82
CA GLY A 281 11.10 3.02 10.67
C GLY A 281 10.30 4.27 10.26
N ILE A 282 8.98 4.19 10.29
CA ILE A 282 8.08 5.34 10.05
C ILE A 282 8.32 6.42 11.12
N GLY A 283 8.49 6.02 12.39
CA GLY A 283 8.83 6.94 13.48
C GLY A 283 10.10 7.74 13.19
N ARG A 284 11.17 7.07 12.73
CA ARG A 284 12.44 7.74 12.34
C ARG A 284 12.25 8.74 11.20
N VAL A 285 11.39 8.43 10.22
CA VAL A 285 11.07 9.35 9.12
C VAL A 285 10.30 10.57 9.63
N ILE A 286 9.32 10.38 10.53
CA ILE A 286 8.59 11.46 11.19
C ILE A 286 9.56 12.36 11.98
N ASP A 287 10.50 11.78 12.71
CA ASP A 287 11.48 12.54 13.49
C ASP A 287 12.41 13.36 12.58
N ALA A 288 12.88 12.80 11.46
CA ALA A 288 13.63 13.56 10.46
C ALA A 288 12.86 14.75 9.86
N LEU A 289 11.55 14.58 9.64
CA LEU A 289 10.68 15.68 9.21
C LEU A 289 10.54 16.77 10.29
N LYS A 290 10.47 16.40 11.57
CA LYS A 290 10.45 17.35 12.70
C LYS A 290 11.77 18.07 12.85
N GLU A 291 12.89 17.35 12.85
CA GLU A 291 14.26 17.90 12.94
C GLU A 291 14.55 18.92 11.84
N THR A 292 14.02 18.70 10.64
CA THR A 292 14.16 19.61 9.49
C THR A 292 13.08 20.70 9.42
N GLY A 293 12.21 20.81 10.43
CA GLY A 293 11.12 21.80 10.48
C GLY A 293 10.00 21.58 9.45
N ARG A 294 9.91 20.40 8.84
CA ARG A 294 8.98 20.11 7.73
C ARG A 294 7.66 19.49 8.20
N PHE A 295 7.63 18.84 9.36
CA PHE A 295 6.53 17.99 9.80
C PHE A 295 5.18 18.69 9.77
N GLU A 296 5.09 19.91 10.28
CA GLU A 296 3.84 20.67 10.37
C GLU A 296 3.18 20.91 8.99
N ASN A 297 4.01 21.07 7.95
CA ASN A 297 3.53 21.25 6.57
C ASN A 297 3.86 20.05 5.69
N THR A 298 3.67 18.84 6.21
CA THR A 298 3.79 17.59 5.46
C THR A 298 2.48 16.84 5.43
N LEU A 299 1.96 16.60 4.21
CA LEU A 299 0.85 15.69 3.98
C LEU A 299 1.38 14.25 3.93
N ILE A 300 1.00 13.45 4.92
CA ILE A 300 1.41 12.05 5.05
C ILE A 300 0.20 11.15 4.78
N PHE A 301 0.33 10.23 3.83
CA PHE A 301 -0.58 9.11 3.65
C PHE A 301 0.09 7.82 4.12
N PHE A 302 -0.67 6.97 4.79
CA PHE A 302 -0.34 5.57 4.99
C PHE A 302 -1.44 4.69 4.43
N THR A 303 -1.08 3.68 3.66
CA THR A 303 -2.00 2.66 3.15
C THR A 303 -1.28 1.34 2.88
N ILE A 304 -2.04 0.34 2.45
CA ILE A 304 -1.56 -1.00 2.11
C ILE A 304 -1.90 -1.27 0.65
N ASP A 305 -1.04 -2.00 -0.05
CA ASP A 305 -1.20 -2.20 -1.49
C ASP A 305 -2.27 -3.24 -1.86
N ASN A 306 -2.56 -4.21 -1.00
CA ASN A 306 -3.64 -5.20 -1.13
C ASN A 306 -3.88 -5.87 0.23
N GLY A 307 -4.95 -6.64 0.34
CA GLY A 307 -5.18 -7.46 1.54
C GLY A 307 -4.10 -8.50 1.80
N GLY A 308 -4.06 -9.04 3.01
CA GLY A 308 -3.07 -10.02 3.47
C GLY A 308 -2.93 -11.23 2.54
N CYS A 309 -1.73 -11.78 2.49
CA CYS A 309 -1.34 -12.77 1.49
C CYS A 309 -1.50 -14.20 2.02
N HIS A 310 -2.43 -14.95 1.44
CA HIS A 310 -2.72 -16.33 1.79
C HIS A 310 -1.78 -17.38 1.17
N VAL A 311 -0.83 -16.97 0.33
CA VAL A 311 0.01 -17.89 -0.44
C VAL A 311 0.81 -18.80 0.49
N GLU A 312 0.66 -20.11 0.33
CA GLU A 312 1.55 -21.10 0.92
C GLU A 312 2.81 -21.21 0.06
N TYR A 313 3.96 -21.01 0.69
CA TYR A 313 5.24 -21.04 -0.01
C TYR A 313 5.74 -22.48 -0.11
N GLY A 314 5.79 -23.04 -1.34
CA GLY A 314 6.25 -24.40 -1.58
C GLY A 314 7.78 -24.54 -1.47
N ALA A 315 8.24 -25.71 -1.05
CA ALA A 315 9.68 -26.02 -0.94
C ALA A 315 10.39 -26.13 -2.31
N ASP A 316 9.64 -26.43 -3.34
CA ASP A 316 10.09 -26.55 -4.75
C ASP A 316 10.11 -25.21 -5.50
N ARG A 317 9.68 -24.14 -4.83
CA ARG A 317 9.54 -22.82 -5.47
C ARG A 317 10.92 -22.25 -5.82
N LYS A 318 11.02 -21.79 -7.05
CA LYS A 318 12.22 -21.13 -7.59
C LYS A 318 11.88 -19.69 -8.01
N GLY A 319 12.85 -18.82 -7.95
CA GLY A 319 12.70 -17.44 -8.43
C GLY A 319 13.96 -16.62 -8.16
N TYR A 320 14.21 -15.64 -8.98
CA TYR A 320 15.36 -14.73 -8.85
C TYR A 320 15.44 -13.99 -7.53
N TYR A 321 14.32 -13.86 -6.83
CA TYR A 321 14.21 -13.20 -5.52
C TYR A 321 14.57 -14.13 -4.34
N LEU A 322 14.78 -15.42 -4.60
CA LEU A 322 15.13 -16.44 -3.61
C LEU A 322 16.63 -16.72 -3.71
N PRO A 323 17.44 -16.27 -2.74
CA PRO A 323 18.86 -16.59 -2.73
C PRO A 323 19.08 -18.08 -2.46
N GLU A 324 20.09 -18.67 -3.07
CA GLU A 324 20.49 -20.06 -2.82
C GLU A 324 21.21 -20.21 -1.48
N LYS A 325 21.95 -19.16 -1.09
CA LYS A 325 22.74 -19.13 0.14
C LYS A 325 22.50 -17.83 0.90
N THR A 326 22.65 -17.91 2.19
CA THR A 326 22.75 -16.75 3.10
C THR A 326 24.06 -16.01 2.89
N ARG A 327 24.19 -14.81 3.45
CA ARG A 327 25.45 -14.01 3.39
C ARG A 327 26.66 -14.72 4.00
N ASP A 328 26.45 -15.59 4.99
CA ASP A 328 27.48 -16.44 5.63
C ASP A 328 27.67 -17.80 4.94
N GLY A 329 27.04 -18.03 3.78
CA GLY A 329 27.24 -19.19 2.92
C GLY A 329 26.41 -20.44 3.25
N ARG A 330 25.53 -20.41 4.26
CA ARG A 330 24.62 -21.52 4.56
C ARG A 330 23.54 -21.66 3.47
N PRO A 331 23.06 -22.88 3.16
CA PRO A 331 21.98 -23.06 2.20
C PRO A 331 20.67 -22.46 2.72
N VAL A 332 19.93 -21.75 1.87
CA VAL A 332 18.57 -21.30 2.17
C VAL A 332 17.59 -22.45 2.00
N ARG A 333 16.70 -22.62 2.97
CA ARG A 333 15.67 -23.65 3.02
C ARG A 333 14.30 -23.03 2.73
N PRO A 334 13.86 -23.01 1.44
CA PRO A 334 12.57 -22.42 1.08
C PRO A 334 11.41 -23.34 1.44
N GLY A 335 10.26 -22.75 1.67
CA GLY A 335 9.00 -23.45 1.85
C GLY A 335 8.44 -23.36 3.27
N ASN A 336 7.13 -23.50 3.34
CA ASN A 336 6.38 -23.61 4.59
C ASN A 336 6.54 -25.04 5.13
N ILE A 337 7.74 -25.33 5.66
CA ILE A 337 8.10 -26.65 6.18
C ILE A 337 7.71 -26.70 7.66
N PRO A 338 6.77 -27.57 8.07
CA PRO A 338 6.37 -27.71 9.46
C PRO A 338 7.57 -28.00 10.37
N GLY A 339 7.68 -27.27 11.48
CA GLY A 339 8.80 -27.38 12.42
C GLY A 339 10.04 -26.56 12.06
N LEU A 340 10.21 -26.10 10.82
CA LEU A 340 11.25 -25.14 10.46
C LEU A 340 10.82 -23.74 10.89
N MET A 341 11.35 -23.22 11.99
CA MET A 341 10.96 -21.93 12.55
C MET A 341 11.39 -20.77 11.64
N PRO A 342 10.45 -19.92 11.17
CA PRO A 342 10.79 -18.74 10.37
C PRO A 342 11.45 -17.64 11.20
N GLY A 343 12.04 -16.68 10.51
CA GLY A 343 12.73 -15.51 11.07
C GLY A 343 14.15 -15.38 10.58
N PRO A 344 15.00 -16.42 10.70
CA PRO A 344 16.39 -16.41 10.25
C PRO A 344 16.52 -16.29 8.73
N GLU A 345 17.69 -15.80 8.28
CA GLU A 345 18.04 -15.58 6.88
C GLU A 345 17.99 -16.85 6.02
N ASP A 346 18.29 -18.02 6.61
CA ASP A 346 18.30 -19.31 5.93
C ASP A 346 16.92 -19.96 5.76
N THR A 347 15.83 -19.26 6.12
CA THR A 347 14.45 -19.68 5.89
C THR A 347 13.77 -18.80 4.85
N TYR A 348 12.77 -19.32 4.13
CA TYR A 348 12.00 -18.54 3.18
C TYR A 348 10.54 -19.00 3.18
N GLN A 349 9.74 -18.44 4.08
CA GLN A 349 8.38 -18.89 4.40
C GLN A 349 7.36 -17.76 4.30
N SER A 350 6.08 -18.12 4.26
CA SER A 350 4.93 -17.22 4.36
C SER A 350 4.04 -17.59 5.54
N TYR A 351 3.13 -16.71 5.97
CA TYR A 351 2.26 -17.00 7.11
C TYR A 351 0.99 -17.79 6.75
N GLY A 352 0.65 -17.91 5.46
CA GLY A 352 -0.38 -18.80 4.94
C GLY A 352 -1.82 -18.40 5.23
N TYR A 353 -2.75 -19.33 4.92
CA TYR A 353 -4.19 -19.08 4.95
C TYR A 353 -4.74 -18.68 6.32
N GLY A 354 -4.29 -19.35 7.40
CA GLY A 354 -4.83 -19.13 8.75
C GLY A 354 -4.62 -17.70 9.21
N TRP A 355 -3.38 -17.23 9.13
CA TRP A 355 -3.04 -15.87 9.55
C TRP A 355 -3.51 -14.81 8.57
N ALA A 356 -3.52 -15.08 7.25
CA ALA A 356 -4.12 -14.17 6.30
C ALA A 356 -5.61 -13.95 6.58
N ASN A 357 -6.34 -15.01 6.99
CA ASN A 357 -7.74 -14.88 7.38
C ASN A 357 -7.92 -14.05 8.66
N ALA A 358 -6.96 -14.13 9.59
CA ALA A 358 -6.96 -13.28 10.78
C ALA A 358 -6.62 -11.81 10.43
N SER A 359 -5.60 -11.58 9.61
CA SER A 359 -5.16 -10.26 9.16
C SER A 359 -6.25 -9.47 8.43
N ASN A 360 -7.04 -10.15 7.58
CA ASN A 360 -8.12 -9.52 6.83
C ASN A 360 -9.45 -9.38 7.61
N THR A 361 -9.47 -9.69 8.90
CA THR A 361 -10.67 -9.53 9.73
C THR A 361 -11.28 -8.13 9.57
N PRO A 362 -12.61 -8.02 9.37
CA PRO A 362 -13.61 -9.09 9.35
C PRO A 362 -13.88 -9.65 7.96
N TYR A 363 -13.24 -9.10 6.94
CA TYR A 363 -13.53 -9.37 5.53
C TYR A 363 -13.07 -10.76 5.10
N ARG A 364 -13.79 -11.33 4.12
CA ARG A 364 -13.44 -12.64 3.56
C ARG A 364 -12.46 -12.50 2.40
N LEU A 365 -11.72 -13.59 2.17
CA LEU A 365 -10.71 -13.71 1.13
C LEU A 365 -9.48 -12.80 1.33
N PHE A 366 -8.65 -12.66 0.29
CA PHE A 366 -7.25 -12.30 0.43
C PHE A 366 -6.73 -11.59 -0.82
N LYS A 367 -5.47 -11.14 -0.81
CA LYS A 367 -4.70 -10.80 -2.01
C LYS A 367 -5.07 -11.72 -3.19
N GLN A 368 -5.12 -11.19 -4.40
CA GLN A 368 -5.52 -11.84 -5.66
C GLN A 368 -7.03 -12.03 -5.86
N PHE A 369 -7.84 -11.70 -4.85
CA PHE A 369 -9.30 -11.69 -4.97
C PHE A 369 -9.81 -10.25 -4.93
N ASP A 370 -10.87 -9.97 -5.71
CA ASP A 370 -11.53 -8.66 -5.72
C ASP A 370 -12.69 -8.58 -4.69
N HIS A 371 -12.77 -9.56 -3.78
CA HIS A 371 -13.62 -9.50 -2.60
C HIS A 371 -13.02 -8.53 -1.57
N GLU A 372 -13.85 -8.07 -0.61
CA GLU A 372 -13.45 -7.03 0.35
C GLU A 372 -12.10 -7.32 1.03
N GLY A 373 -11.84 -8.58 1.45
CA GLY A 373 -10.58 -8.92 2.09
C GLY A 373 -9.34 -8.87 1.18
N GLY A 374 -9.52 -8.77 -0.14
CA GLY A 374 -8.40 -8.61 -1.08
C GLY A 374 -8.10 -7.16 -1.47
N ILE A 375 -9.11 -6.29 -1.42
CA ILE A 375 -9.03 -4.93 -1.98
C ILE A 375 -9.39 -3.81 -0.99
N ARG A 376 -10.07 -4.10 0.12
CA ARG A 376 -10.38 -3.09 1.14
C ARG A 376 -9.22 -2.97 2.10
N THR A 377 -8.63 -1.79 2.18
CA THR A 377 -7.41 -1.50 2.94
C THR A 377 -7.61 -0.30 3.87
N PRO A 378 -6.89 -0.23 5.01
CA PRO A 378 -6.89 0.96 5.84
C PRO A 378 -6.14 2.10 5.15
N MET A 379 -6.60 3.33 5.34
CA MET A 379 -5.85 4.51 4.92
C MET A 379 -5.87 5.58 6.02
N ILE A 380 -4.70 6.15 6.29
CA ILE A 380 -4.52 7.29 7.19
C ILE A 380 -4.06 8.48 6.35
N ALA A 381 -4.64 9.65 6.56
CA ALA A 381 -4.14 10.91 6.05
C ALA A 381 -3.84 11.84 7.24
N HIS A 382 -2.61 12.35 7.32
CA HIS A 382 -2.15 13.23 8.38
C HIS A 382 -1.49 14.47 7.78
N TRP A 383 -1.89 15.66 8.22
CA TRP A 383 -1.29 16.93 7.82
C TRP A 383 -1.63 18.01 8.87
N PRO A 384 -0.74 18.28 9.83
CA PRO A 384 -1.04 19.20 10.94
C PRO A 384 -1.53 20.57 10.48
N LYS A 385 -0.92 21.16 9.45
CA LYS A 385 -1.29 22.48 8.91
C LYS A 385 -2.55 22.42 8.03
N GLY A 386 -2.87 21.29 7.39
CA GLY A 386 -3.90 21.22 6.35
C GLY A 386 -5.17 20.48 6.73
N ILE A 387 -5.15 19.59 7.72
CA ILE A 387 -6.32 18.83 8.18
C ILE A 387 -6.94 19.47 9.41
N LYS A 388 -8.23 19.83 9.33
CA LYS A 388 -8.96 20.46 10.41
C LYS A 388 -9.52 19.49 11.45
N GLY A 389 -9.97 18.32 11.02
CA GLY A 389 -10.58 17.30 11.88
C GLY A 389 -9.57 16.24 12.31
N ARG A 390 -9.18 16.19 13.60
CA ARG A 390 -8.23 15.20 14.12
C ARG A 390 -8.96 13.97 14.64
N GLY A 391 -8.38 12.77 14.42
CA GLY A 391 -8.94 11.51 14.91
C GLY A 391 -10.25 11.08 14.23
N THR A 392 -10.67 11.76 13.16
CA THR A 392 -11.97 11.56 12.52
C THR A 392 -11.97 10.30 11.61
N LEU A 393 -13.09 9.57 11.64
CA LEU A 393 -13.36 8.48 10.70
C LEU A 393 -14.05 9.02 9.45
N VAL A 394 -13.42 8.83 8.30
CA VAL A 394 -13.99 9.14 6.98
C VAL A 394 -14.54 7.86 6.37
N ARG A 395 -15.83 7.86 6.07
CA ARG A 395 -16.54 6.68 5.53
C ARG A 395 -16.77 6.76 4.03
N THR A 396 -16.28 7.81 3.38
CA THR A 396 -16.37 8.00 1.93
C THR A 396 -15.71 6.84 1.19
N VAL A 397 -16.41 6.32 0.21
CA VAL A 397 -15.88 5.31 -0.71
C VAL A 397 -14.80 5.94 -1.57
N SER A 398 -13.57 5.55 -1.36
CA SER A 398 -12.38 6.10 -1.99
C SER A 398 -11.40 5.00 -2.41
N HIS A 399 -10.45 5.32 -3.27
CA HIS A 399 -9.55 4.34 -3.89
C HIS A 399 -8.12 4.89 -4.03
N LEU A 400 -7.12 4.02 -4.23
CA LEU A 400 -5.73 4.42 -4.48
C LEU A 400 -5.57 5.43 -5.63
N ILE A 401 -6.46 5.37 -6.65
CA ILE A 401 -6.44 6.35 -7.75
C ILE A 401 -6.69 7.79 -7.29
N ASP A 402 -7.25 8.00 -6.11
CA ASP A 402 -7.59 9.31 -5.55
C ASP A 402 -6.37 10.01 -4.91
N ILE A 403 -5.31 9.26 -4.61
CA ILE A 403 -4.10 9.81 -3.96
C ILE A 403 -3.46 10.88 -4.85
N MET A 404 -3.22 10.57 -6.13
CA MET A 404 -2.59 11.53 -7.03
C MET A 404 -3.40 12.84 -7.16
N PRO A 405 -4.69 12.86 -7.54
CA PRO A 405 -5.44 14.11 -7.63
C PRO A 405 -5.55 14.86 -6.30
N THR A 406 -5.60 14.16 -5.16
CA THR A 406 -5.58 14.78 -3.82
C THR A 406 -4.27 15.51 -3.56
N VAL A 407 -3.13 14.87 -3.85
CA VAL A 407 -1.81 15.48 -3.72
C VAL A 407 -1.67 16.68 -4.65
N LEU A 408 -2.11 16.56 -5.90
CA LEU A 408 -2.03 17.66 -6.88
C LEU A 408 -2.83 18.88 -6.41
N GLU A 409 -4.04 18.70 -5.88
CA GLU A 409 -4.84 19.79 -5.30
C GLU A 409 -4.14 20.39 -4.08
N ALA A 410 -3.66 19.57 -3.13
CA ALA A 410 -2.98 20.05 -1.93
C ALA A 410 -1.71 20.85 -2.24
N CYS A 411 -0.97 20.46 -3.29
CA CYS A 411 0.27 21.10 -3.73
C CYS A 411 0.05 22.26 -4.73
N GLY A 412 -1.17 22.48 -5.19
CA GLY A 412 -1.45 23.45 -6.28
C GLY A 412 -0.74 23.09 -7.59
N ALA A 413 -0.50 21.81 -7.85
CA ALA A 413 0.22 21.32 -9.01
C ALA A 413 -0.76 20.82 -10.09
N GLN A 414 -0.40 21.00 -11.35
CA GLN A 414 -1.22 20.57 -12.49
C GLN A 414 -0.46 19.59 -13.37
N ALA A 415 -1.09 18.47 -13.67
CA ALA A 415 -0.51 17.51 -14.59
C ALA A 415 -0.62 18.02 -16.04
N PRO A 416 0.40 17.79 -16.87
CA PRO A 416 0.40 18.19 -18.27
C PRO A 416 -0.69 17.42 -19.05
N LYS A 417 -1.22 18.06 -20.09
CA LYS A 417 -2.18 17.45 -21.02
C LYS A 417 -1.51 16.51 -22.03
N THR A 418 -0.20 16.65 -22.21
CA THR A 418 0.60 15.84 -23.15
C THR A 418 1.85 15.29 -22.45
N ILE A 419 2.27 14.11 -22.84
CA ILE A 419 3.52 13.45 -22.41
C ILE A 419 4.16 12.76 -23.63
N ASN A 420 5.46 12.94 -23.83
CA ASN A 420 6.20 12.36 -24.99
C ASN A 420 5.54 12.70 -26.34
N GLY A 421 5.04 13.94 -26.51
CA GLY A 421 4.39 14.39 -27.74
C GLY A 421 3.01 13.79 -28.02
N LYS A 422 2.43 13.04 -27.07
CA LYS A 422 1.10 12.41 -27.19
C LYS A 422 0.17 12.94 -26.10
N GLU A 423 -1.13 12.89 -26.36
CA GLU A 423 -2.14 13.19 -25.35
C GLU A 423 -2.00 12.23 -24.15
N ALA A 424 -1.93 12.82 -22.95
CA ALA A 424 -1.85 12.08 -21.71
C ALA A 424 -3.19 11.38 -21.41
N ILE A 425 -3.11 10.20 -20.80
CA ILE A 425 -4.30 9.48 -20.38
C ILE A 425 -4.97 10.24 -19.23
N VAL A 426 -6.29 10.45 -19.35
CA VAL A 426 -7.09 11.12 -18.31
C VAL A 426 -7.18 10.24 -17.07
N ARG A 427 -7.01 10.85 -15.91
CA ARG A 427 -7.11 10.18 -14.60
C ARG A 427 -8.57 9.79 -14.30
N ASP A 428 -8.72 8.64 -13.64
CA ASP A 428 -10.01 8.12 -13.16
C ASP A 428 -10.31 8.59 -11.72
N GLY A 429 -9.25 8.88 -10.94
CA GLY A 429 -9.33 9.30 -9.55
C GLY A 429 -9.80 10.74 -9.37
N ARG A 430 -10.26 11.05 -8.17
CA ARG A 430 -10.72 12.38 -7.75
C ARG A 430 -10.09 12.81 -6.43
N SER A 431 -10.10 14.10 -6.16
CA SER A 431 -9.50 14.63 -4.94
C SER A 431 -10.34 14.33 -3.69
N LEU A 432 -9.66 13.94 -2.62
CA LEU A 432 -10.19 13.78 -1.27
C LEU A 432 -9.90 15.01 -0.38
N ALA A 433 -9.32 16.08 -0.92
CA ALA A 433 -8.89 17.25 -0.14
C ALA A 433 -10.07 17.99 0.55
N GLY A 434 -11.30 17.82 0.08
CA GLY A 434 -12.49 18.29 0.79
C GLY A 434 -12.58 17.69 2.21
N ALA A 435 -12.24 16.42 2.39
CA ALA A 435 -12.23 15.80 3.71
C ALA A 435 -11.23 16.46 4.67
N PHE A 436 -10.11 16.98 4.17
CA PHE A 436 -9.12 17.70 4.99
C PHE A 436 -9.68 19.01 5.55
N ARG A 437 -10.60 19.65 4.84
CA ARG A 437 -11.30 20.86 5.23
C ARG A 437 -12.54 20.60 6.11
N GLY A 438 -12.87 19.30 6.34
CA GLY A 438 -14.08 18.89 7.04
C GLY A 438 -15.34 18.92 6.18
N GLU A 439 -15.17 18.98 4.85
CA GLU A 439 -16.26 18.97 3.88
C GLU A 439 -16.68 17.52 3.57
N GLN A 440 -17.94 17.33 3.20
CA GLN A 440 -18.41 16.04 2.72
C GLN A 440 -17.86 15.79 1.32
N VAL A 441 -17.04 14.75 1.17
CA VAL A 441 -16.59 14.28 -0.14
C VAL A 441 -17.59 13.23 -0.64
N PRO A 442 -18.14 13.37 -1.86
CA PRO A 442 -19.07 12.40 -2.41
C PRO A 442 -18.43 11.00 -2.55
N ASP A 443 -19.21 9.94 -2.48
CA ASP A 443 -18.74 8.57 -2.76
C ASP A 443 -18.39 8.38 -4.23
N HIS A 444 -17.43 7.50 -4.55
CA HIS A 444 -17.35 6.97 -5.90
C HIS A 444 -18.66 6.24 -6.26
N GLN A 445 -19.35 6.72 -7.29
CA GLN A 445 -20.53 6.02 -7.81
C GLN A 445 -20.14 4.63 -8.35
N THR A 446 -18.98 4.54 -8.98
CA THR A 446 -18.48 3.29 -9.56
C THR A 446 -17.00 3.12 -9.29
N LEU A 447 -16.62 1.95 -8.77
CA LEU A 447 -15.24 1.47 -8.73
C LEU A 447 -15.13 0.20 -9.58
N PHE A 448 -14.10 0.15 -10.40
CA PHE A 448 -13.85 -0.95 -11.34
C PHE A 448 -12.60 -1.72 -10.95
N PHE A 449 -12.70 -3.05 -10.93
CA PHE A 449 -11.58 -3.96 -10.64
C PHE A 449 -11.50 -5.05 -11.70
N HIS A 450 -10.29 -5.30 -12.20
CA HIS A 450 -10.04 -6.40 -13.14
C HIS A 450 -8.55 -6.69 -13.25
N HIS A 451 -8.04 -7.63 -12.49
CA HIS A 451 -6.66 -8.09 -12.61
C HIS A 451 -6.58 -9.61 -12.67
N ALA A 452 -5.76 -10.13 -13.57
CA ALA A 452 -5.56 -11.55 -13.80
C ALA A 452 -6.89 -12.29 -14.08
N LYS A 453 -7.36 -13.08 -13.12
CA LYS A 453 -8.62 -13.84 -13.22
C LYS A 453 -9.76 -13.22 -12.40
N GLY A 454 -9.44 -12.27 -11.53
CA GLY A 454 -10.41 -11.55 -10.69
C GLY A 454 -11.08 -10.42 -11.46
N ARG A 455 -12.32 -10.13 -11.13
CA ARG A 455 -13.07 -9.00 -11.66
C ARG A 455 -14.17 -8.59 -10.69
N ALA A 456 -14.35 -7.28 -10.49
CA ALA A 456 -15.45 -6.75 -9.70
C ALA A 456 -15.87 -5.35 -10.18
N LEU A 457 -17.07 -4.97 -9.75
CA LEU A 457 -17.62 -3.64 -9.84
C LEU A 457 -18.30 -3.32 -8.51
N ARG A 458 -17.95 -2.20 -7.91
CA ARG A 458 -18.79 -1.57 -6.90
C ARG A 458 -19.57 -0.43 -7.57
N HIS A 459 -20.89 -0.43 -7.45
CA HIS A 459 -21.76 0.62 -7.98
C HIS A 459 -22.79 1.03 -6.92
N GLY A 460 -22.59 2.19 -6.33
CA GLY A 460 -23.33 2.62 -5.14
C GLY A 460 -23.13 1.60 -4.00
N LYS A 461 -24.24 1.07 -3.49
CA LYS A 461 -24.23 0.04 -2.44
C LYS A 461 -24.02 -1.39 -2.98
N TRP A 462 -24.13 -1.60 -4.28
CA TRP A 462 -24.04 -2.93 -4.90
C TRP A 462 -22.60 -3.30 -5.24
N LYS A 463 -22.27 -4.56 -5.05
CA LYS A 463 -21.03 -5.15 -5.52
C LYS A 463 -21.29 -6.40 -6.33
N LEU A 464 -20.74 -6.40 -7.54
CA LEU A 464 -20.64 -7.54 -8.43
C LEU A 464 -19.19 -8.03 -8.39
N VAL A 465 -18.94 -9.29 -8.09
CA VAL A 465 -17.59 -9.85 -8.00
C VAL A 465 -17.53 -11.26 -8.54
N SER A 466 -16.38 -11.63 -9.13
CA SER A 466 -16.14 -12.99 -9.63
C SER A 466 -14.71 -13.41 -9.36
N ALA A 467 -14.55 -14.47 -8.58
CA ALA A 467 -13.25 -15.08 -8.33
C ALA A 467 -12.82 -15.97 -9.48
N SER A 468 -11.60 -15.74 -10.02
CA SER A 468 -10.94 -16.65 -10.96
C SER A 468 -11.79 -17.06 -12.19
N LYS A 469 -12.48 -16.09 -12.82
CA LYS A 469 -13.38 -16.32 -13.97
C LYS A 469 -14.61 -17.20 -13.65
N ARG A 470 -14.95 -17.34 -12.39
CA ARG A 470 -16.17 -18.03 -11.95
C ARG A 470 -17.42 -17.21 -12.30
N LYS A 471 -18.59 -17.75 -11.97
CA LYS A 471 -19.85 -17.00 -12.07
C LYS A 471 -19.78 -15.74 -11.23
N TRP A 472 -20.54 -14.73 -11.62
CA TRP A 472 -20.71 -13.53 -10.84
C TRP A 472 -21.47 -13.83 -9.54
N GLU A 473 -21.00 -13.24 -8.45
CA GLU A 473 -21.62 -13.12 -7.15
C GLU A 473 -22.12 -11.67 -7.00
N LEU A 474 -23.26 -11.46 -6.34
CA LEU A 474 -23.89 -10.15 -6.15
C LEU A 474 -24.14 -9.88 -4.68
N TYR A 475 -23.72 -8.71 -4.18
CA TYR A 475 -23.86 -8.31 -2.79
C TYR A 475 -24.43 -6.90 -2.66
N ASP A 476 -25.22 -6.66 -1.61
CA ASP A 476 -25.63 -5.34 -1.13
C ASP A 476 -24.76 -4.96 0.07
N LEU A 477 -23.73 -4.12 -0.15
CA LEU A 477 -22.76 -3.78 0.88
C LEU A 477 -23.33 -2.90 2.00
N SER A 478 -24.54 -2.33 1.84
CA SER A 478 -25.20 -1.60 2.92
C SER A 478 -25.77 -2.54 3.99
N GLU A 479 -26.17 -3.75 3.58
CA GLU A 479 -26.71 -4.79 4.47
C GLU A 479 -25.68 -5.87 4.79
N ASP A 480 -24.81 -6.18 3.83
CA ASP A 480 -23.82 -7.26 3.90
C ASP A 480 -22.45 -6.78 3.44
N SER A 481 -21.81 -5.97 4.27
CA SER A 481 -20.45 -5.43 3.99
C SER A 481 -19.36 -6.50 4.03
N LEU A 482 -19.68 -7.73 4.40
CA LEU A 482 -18.74 -8.86 4.47
C LEU A 482 -18.90 -9.87 3.33
N GLU A 483 -19.84 -9.64 2.41
CA GLU A 483 -20.08 -10.50 1.24
C GLU A 483 -20.43 -11.94 1.62
N LEU A 484 -21.34 -12.13 2.60
CA LEU A 484 -21.71 -13.44 3.13
C LEU A 484 -22.90 -14.09 2.39
N THR A 485 -23.79 -13.26 1.82
CA THR A 485 -25.04 -13.70 1.20
C THR A 485 -25.08 -13.34 -0.28
N ASP A 486 -24.75 -14.28 -1.14
CA ASP A 486 -24.83 -14.09 -2.60
C ASP A 486 -26.29 -13.93 -3.07
N LEU A 487 -26.61 -12.75 -3.57
CA LEU A 487 -27.92 -12.37 -4.09
C LEU A 487 -28.09 -12.61 -5.60
N SER A 488 -27.10 -13.17 -6.28
CA SER A 488 -27.09 -13.34 -7.75
C SER A 488 -28.31 -14.09 -8.29
N LYS A 489 -28.78 -15.13 -7.58
CA LYS A 489 -29.98 -15.90 -7.94
C LYS A 489 -31.28 -15.19 -7.59
N LYS A 490 -31.26 -14.37 -6.50
CA LYS A 490 -32.47 -13.65 -6.04
C LYS A 490 -32.74 -12.39 -6.85
N ASN A 491 -31.67 -11.75 -7.36
CA ASN A 491 -31.73 -10.48 -8.08
C ASN A 491 -31.06 -10.54 -9.47
N PRO A 492 -31.54 -11.42 -10.38
CA PRO A 492 -30.92 -11.62 -11.70
C PRO A 492 -30.98 -10.38 -12.59
N ALA A 493 -31.98 -9.51 -12.41
CA ALA A 493 -32.07 -8.24 -13.14
C ALA A 493 -30.95 -7.28 -12.75
N LYS A 494 -30.71 -7.09 -11.43
CA LYS A 494 -29.64 -6.26 -10.92
C LYS A 494 -28.25 -6.80 -11.32
N LEU A 495 -28.08 -8.11 -11.31
CA LEU A 495 -26.84 -8.75 -11.78
C LEU A 495 -26.54 -8.37 -13.23
N ARG A 496 -27.54 -8.52 -14.15
CA ARG A 496 -27.37 -8.16 -15.57
C ARG A 496 -27.08 -6.68 -15.78
N GLU A 497 -27.75 -5.80 -15.01
CA GLU A 497 -27.50 -4.36 -15.03
C GLU A 497 -26.03 -4.05 -14.69
N LEU A 498 -25.53 -4.57 -13.59
CA LEU A 498 -24.15 -4.33 -13.12
C LEU A 498 -23.11 -4.97 -14.05
N GLU A 499 -23.39 -6.13 -14.61
CA GLU A 499 -22.54 -6.77 -15.61
C GLU A 499 -22.44 -5.92 -16.89
N ALA A 500 -23.52 -5.29 -17.33
CA ALA A 500 -23.51 -4.37 -18.45
C ALA A 500 -22.66 -3.13 -18.15
N ILE A 501 -22.73 -2.57 -16.94
CA ILE A 501 -21.89 -1.45 -16.50
C ILE A 501 -20.41 -1.89 -16.48
N TRP A 502 -20.10 -3.06 -15.89
CA TRP A 502 -18.71 -3.58 -15.87
C TRP A 502 -18.15 -3.76 -17.27
N ASN A 503 -18.93 -4.31 -18.21
CA ASN A 503 -18.54 -4.49 -19.60
C ASN A 503 -18.27 -3.14 -20.29
N THR A 504 -19.11 -2.14 -20.04
CA THR A 504 -18.97 -0.78 -20.59
C THR A 504 -17.68 -0.12 -20.09
N GLU A 505 -17.43 -0.15 -18.77
CA GLU A 505 -16.19 0.37 -18.17
C GLU A 505 -14.96 -0.39 -18.67
N SER A 506 -15.04 -1.71 -18.77
CA SER A 506 -13.96 -2.53 -19.30
C SER A 506 -13.57 -2.14 -20.72
N LYS A 507 -14.57 -1.87 -21.60
CA LYS A 507 -14.34 -1.39 -22.97
C LYS A 507 -13.75 0.03 -22.98
N ARG A 508 -14.28 0.94 -22.14
CA ARG A 508 -13.78 2.32 -21.99
C ARG A 508 -12.30 2.31 -21.66
N LEU A 509 -11.90 1.57 -20.61
CA LEU A 509 -10.52 1.47 -20.14
C LEU A 509 -9.59 0.83 -21.19
N THR A 510 -10.06 -0.20 -21.90
CA THR A 510 -9.29 -0.84 -22.99
C THR A 510 -9.03 0.15 -24.14
N LYS A 511 -10.08 0.91 -24.57
CA LYS A 511 -9.96 1.94 -25.61
C LYS A 511 -9.00 3.07 -25.18
N GLN A 512 -9.09 3.52 -23.93
CA GLN A 512 -8.24 4.57 -23.36
C GLN A 512 -6.77 4.15 -23.33
N ALA A 513 -6.48 2.87 -23.06
CA ALA A 513 -5.14 2.30 -23.16
C ALA A 513 -4.63 2.19 -24.62
N GLY A 514 -5.49 2.36 -25.63
CA GLY A 514 -5.14 2.12 -27.03
C GLY A 514 -4.93 0.62 -27.35
N LEU A 515 -5.50 -0.25 -26.54
CA LEU A 515 -5.50 -1.70 -26.76
C LEU A 515 -6.71 -2.07 -27.64
N LYS A 516 -6.52 -3.00 -28.58
CA LYS A 516 -7.58 -3.52 -29.45
C LYS A 516 -8.42 -4.60 -28.75
#